data_f34cef07a6db33b0ebe007b031a93c47
#
_entry.id   f34cef07a6db33b0ebe007b031a93c47
#
_cell.length_a   1.000
_cell.length_b   1.000
_cell.length_c   1.000
_cell.angle_alpha   90.00
_cell.angle_beta   90.00
_cell.angle_gamma   90.00
#
_symmetry.space_group_name_H-M   'P 1'
#
loop_
_entity.id
_entity.type
_entity.pdbx_description
1 polymer ?
#
loop_
_entity_poly.entity_id
_entity_poly.type
_entity_poly.pdbx_seq_one_letter_code
_entity_poly.pdbx_strand_id
1 'polypeptide(L)'
;MSRPALYATPSAASAASTSLWEGYGYGFLGVLVFSLTLPMTRVAVAELSPLLVGLGRALIAALPAIALLWLTRSRRPNRQEWPGVILAALGIVVGWPLASSMAMQTVPSSQGAVFNGLLPLSTAAFAALRSGERPSAAFWGWAVAGAALVTAYALRQGEGTLTAGYLWLLVAVVLGGMGYAEGARASRTLGGWRTICWALTISAPVVALPVGWMAAQQPHWPSSDVVAAFAYLAFGSMFLGFFAWYRGLAAGGIARVGQVQLLQPFLTVVAAALLFGETVEATTFVFAAAVIAVIAGGRRAIVRTPT
;
A
#
# COMPACT_ATOMS: atom_id res chain seq x y z
N MET A 1 8.80 -25.22 -54.76
CA MET A 1 9.45 -24.13 -53.98
C MET A 1 8.36 -23.45 -53.15
N SER A 2 8.16 -23.91 -51.94
CA SER A 2 7.14 -23.41 -50.99
C SER A 2 7.79 -22.29 -50.14
N ARG A 3 7.18 -21.11 -50.16
CA ARG A 3 7.59 -19.97 -49.35
C ARG A 3 7.27 -20.26 -47.85
N PRO A 4 8.17 -19.97 -46.90
CA PRO A 4 7.88 -20.10 -45.50
C PRO A 4 6.89 -19.00 -45.07
N ALA A 5 5.91 -19.39 -44.27
CA ALA A 5 4.93 -18.49 -43.65
C ALA A 5 5.66 -17.49 -42.73
N LEU A 6 5.50 -16.21 -43.05
CA LEU A 6 5.94 -15.09 -42.22
C LEU A 6 5.12 -15.13 -40.91
N TYR A 7 5.79 -15.40 -39.79
CA TYR A 7 5.22 -15.18 -38.45
C TYR A 7 4.84 -13.71 -38.34
N ALA A 8 3.56 -13.43 -38.30
CA ALA A 8 3.06 -12.09 -38.08
C ALA A 8 3.51 -11.66 -36.65
N THR A 9 4.38 -10.65 -36.57
CA THR A 9 4.68 -9.99 -35.29
C THR A 9 3.40 -9.37 -34.75
N PRO A 10 3.07 -9.57 -33.45
CA PRO A 10 1.91 -8.96 -32.85
C PRO A 10 1.93 -7.45 -33.08
N SER A 11 0.78 -6.87 -33.43
CA SER A 11 0.69 -5.42 -33.63
C SER A 11 1.01 -4.70 -32.33
N ALA A 12 1.58 -3.50 -32.37
CA ALA A 12 1.90 -2.71 -31.18
C ALA A 12 0.66 -2.47 -30.29
N ALA A 13 -0.53 -2.42 -30.87
CA ALA A 13 -1.80 -2.33 -30.15
C ALA A 13 -2.11 -3.62 -29.37
N SER A 14 -1.81 -4.80 -29.90
CA SER A 14 -1.97 -6.08 -29.21
C SER A 14 -0.99 -6.22 -28.04
N ALA A 15 0.27 -5.81 -28.23
CA ALA A 15 1.29 -5.83 -27.18
C ALA A 15 0.94 -4.85 -26.04
N ALA A 16 0.43 -3.65 -26.36
CA ALA A 16 0.00 -2.66 -25.38
C ALA A 16 -1.24 -3.11 -24.60
N SER A 17 -2.20 -3.80 -25.23
CA SER A 17 -3.38 -4.34 -24.56
C SER A 17 -3.03 -5.48 -23.61
N THR A 18 -2.13 -6.38 -24.02
CA THR A 18 -1.64 -7.50 -23.18
C THR A 18 -0.94 -6.98 -21.93
N SER A 19 -0.09 -5.95 -22.07
CA SER A 19 0.58 -5.30 -20.95
C SER A 19 -0.39 -4.66 -19.97
N LEU A 20 -1.49 -4.06 -20.44
CA LEU A 20 -2.50 -3.44 -19.59
C LEU A 20 -3.26 -4.48 -18.76
N TRP A 21 -3.71 -5.57 -19.38
CA TRP A 21 -4.40 -6.67 -18.68
C TRP A 21 -3.48 -7.38 -17.68
N GLU A 22 -2.23 -7.59 -18.04
CA GLU A 22 -1.21 -8.08 -17.11
C GLU A 22 -1.07 -7.11 -15.91
N GLY A 23 -1.04 -5.81 -16.18
CA GLY A 23 -1.01 -4.78 -15.14
C GLY A 23 -2.19 -4.86 -14.19
N TYR A 24 -3.41 -5.01 -14.70
CA TYR A 24 -4.61 -5.17 -13.87
C TYR A 24 -4.61 -6.47 -13.07
N GLY A 25 -4.17 -7.59 -13.66
CA GLY A 25 -4.08 -8.87 -12.96
C GLY A 25 -3.11 -8.82 -11.77
N TYR A 26 -1.90 -8.31 -11.97
CA TYR A 26 -0.93 -8.12 -10.89
C TYR A 26 -1.38 -7.07 -9.87
N GLY A 27 -2.00 -5.98 -10.32
CA GLY A 27 -2.59 -4.97 -9.45
C GLY A 27 -3.67 -5.54 -8.55
N PHE A 28 -4.58 -6.35 -9.10
CA PHE A 28 -5.63 -7.02 -8.34
C PHE A 28 -5.08 -8.02 -7.33
N LEU A 29 -4.08 -8.83 -7.73
CA LEU A 29 -3.40 -9.75 -6.82
C LEU A 29 -2.76 -9.00 -5.64
N GLY A 30 -2.10 -7.89 -5.92
CA GLY A 30 -1.54 -7.03 -4.86
C GLY A 30 -2.63 -6.50 -3.91
N VAL A 31 -3.74 -5.99 -4.45
CA VAL A 31 -4.87 -5.48 -3.67
C VAL A 31 -5.53 -6.58 -2.83
N LEU A 32 -5.68 -7.78 -3.38
CA LEU A 32 -6.22 -8.92 -2.65
C LEU A 32 -5.35 -9.27 -1.43
N VAL A 33 -4.03 -9.31 -1.63
CA VAL A 33 -3.09 -9.50 -0.52
C VAL A 33 -3.17 -8.34 0.48
N PHE A 34 -3.18 -7.10 0.02
CA PHE A 34 -3.23 -5.94 0.92
C PHE A 34 -4.55 -5.79 1.67
N SER A 35 -5.65 -6.35 1.16
CA SER A 35 -6.96 -6.27 1.84
C SER A 35 -6.97 -6.99 3.20
N LEU A 36 -6.14 -8.00 3.38
CA LEU A 36 -5.97 -8.69 4.67
C LEU A 36 -4.97 -8.01 5.61
N THR A 37 -4.25 -6.97 5.16
CA THR A 37 -3.18 -6.36 5.98
C THR A 37 -3.71 -5.74 7.28
N LEU A 38 -4.77 -4.94 7.23
CA LEU A 38 -5.34 -4.34 8.44
C LEU A 38 -5.95 -5.40 9.38
N PRO A 39 -6.77 -6.35 8.91
CA PRO A 39 -7.24 -7.46 9.72
C PRO A 39 -6.10 -8.21 10.42
N MET A 40 -5.07 -8.63 9.70
CA MET A 40 -3.92 -9.32 10.29
C MET A 40 -3.10 -8.43 11.22
N THR A 41 -3.01 -7.14 10.94
CA THR A 41 -2.38 -6.18 11.87
C THR A 41 -3.17 -6.12 13.17
N ARG A 42 -4.50 -6.12 13.11
CA ARG A 42 -5.38 -6.12 14.30
C ARG A 42 -5.15 -7.35 15.16
N VAL A 43 -5.04 -8.53 14.55
CA VAL A 43 -4.68 -9.77 15.27
C VAL A 43 -3.31 -9.66 15.90
N ALA A 44 -2.32 -9.21 15.16
CA ALA A 44 -0.94 -9.14 15.66
C ALA A 44 -0.76 -8.18 16.83
N VAL A 45 -1.43 -7.01 16.82
CA VAL A 45 -1.30 -6.02 17.91
C VAL A 45 -2.11 -6.38 19.16
N ALA A 46 -2.87 -7.48 19.14
CA ALA A 46 -3.55 -7.98 20.34
C ALA A 46 -2.55 -8.48 21.40
N GLU A 47 -1.43 -9.04 20.98
CA GLU A 47 -0.40 -9.59 21.87
C GLU A 47 0.97 -8.91 21.70
N LEU A 48 1.27 -8.36 20.51
CA LEU A 48 2.52 -7.70 20.20
C LEU A 48 2.37 -6.19 20.24
N SER A 49 3.41 -5.50 20.68
CA SER A 49 3.39 -4.03 20.63
C SER A 49 3.28 -3.53 19.18
N PRO A 50 2.57 -2.40 18.93
CA PRO A 50 2.42 -1.86 17.57
C PRO A 50 3.76 -1.52 16.90
N LEU A 51 4.76 -1.13 17.67
CA LEU A 51 6.12 -0.89 17.17
C LEU A 51 6.74 -2.20 16.67
N LEU A 52 6.60 -3.28 17.44
CA LEU A 52 7.10 -4.59 17.05
C LEU A 52 6.36 -5.11 15.79
N VAL A 53 5.04 -4.94 15.70
CA VAL A 53 4.26 -5.33 14.53
C VAL A 53 4.63 -4.47 13.32
N GLY A 54 4.67 -3.15 13.47
CA GLY A 54 4.93 -2.22 12.39
C GLY A 54 6.34 -2.33 11.80
N LEU A 55 7.36 -2.37 12.67
CA LEU A 55 8.77 -2.40 12.25
C LEU A 55 9.31 -3.83 12.11
N GLY A 56 8.86 -4.76 12.94
CA GLY A 56 9.34 -6.14 12.94
C GLY A 56 9.01 -6.88 11.64
N ARG A 57 7.81 -6.68 11.08
CA ARG A 57 7.48 -7.26 9.76
C ARG A 57 8.41 -6.79 8.65
N ALA A 58 8.90 -5.54 8.73
CA ALA A 58 9.86 -5.02 7.77
C ALA A 58 11.24 -5.68 7.93
N LEU A 59 11.69 -5.87 9.18
CA LEU A 59 12.95 -6.54 9.48
C LEU A 59 12.95 -7.99 9.01
N ILE A 60 11.86 -8.74 9.28
CA ILE A 60 11.72 -10.13 8.82
C ILE A 60 11.63 -10.20 7.30
N ALA A 61 10.86 -9.33 6.65
CA ALA A 61 10.78 -9.26 5.19
C ALA A 61 12.11 -8.87 4.52
N ALA A 62 12.98 -8.15 5.23
CA ALA A 62 14.30 -7.78 4.72
C ALA A 62 15.21 -9.01 4.55
N LEU A 63 15.04 -10.09 5.32
CA LEU A 63 15.85 -11.29 5.21
C LEU A 63 15.75 -11.94 3.81
N PRO A 64 14.55 -12.34 3.34
CA PRO A 64 14.41 -12.87 1.99
C PRO A 64 14.70 -11.82 0.91
N ALA A 65 14.47 -10.53 1.17
CA ALA A 65 14.78 -9.45 0.24
C ALA A 65 16.29 -9.35 -0.02
N ILE A 66 17.10 -9.35 1.05
CA ILE A 66 18.57 -9.35 0.96
C ILE A 66 19.06 -10.62 0.26
N ALA A 67 18.55 -11.79 0.66
CA ALA A 67 18.91 -13.06 0.03
C ALA A 67 18.61 -13.04 -1.49
N LEU A 68 17.43 -12.55 -1.88
CA LEU A 68 17.03 -12.48 -3.28
C LEU A 68 17.91 -11.50 -4.09
N LEU A 69 18.22 -10.32 -3.54
CA LEU A 69 19.15 -9.37 -4.17
C LEU A 69 20.54 -9.96 -4.37
N TRP A 70 21.02 -10.69 -3.37
CA TRP A 70 22.33 -11.36 -3.42
C TRP A 70 22.36 -12.52 -4.42
N LEU A 71 21.38 -13.43 -4.36
CA LEU A 71 21.28 -14.59 -5.25
C LEU A 71 21.14 -14.18 -6.73
N THR A 72 20.37 -13.13 -6.99
CA THR A 72 20.15 -12.62 -8.36
C THR A 72 21.25 -11.67 -8.82
N ARG A 73 22.26 -11.40 -7.99
CA ARG A 73 23.31 -10.40 -8.25
C ARG A 73 22.74 -9.08 -8.75
N SER A 74 21.64 -8.65 -8.10
CA SER A 74 20.90 -7.46 -8.52
C SER A 74 21.76 -6.21 -8.45
N ARG A 75 21.69 -5.39 -9.50
CA ARG A 75 22.36 -4.10 -9.52
C ARG A 75 21.87 -3.19 -8.38
N ARG A 76 22.75 -2.36 -7.87
CA ARG A 76 22.38 -1.29 -6.93
C ARG A 76 21.56 -0.20 -7.64
N PRO A 77 20.65 0.49 -6.91
CA PRO A 77 20.00 1.68 -7.44
C PRO A 77 21.03 2.73 -7.86
N ASN A 78 20.77 3.42 -8.97
CA ASN A 78 21.58 4.55 -9.39
C ASN A 78 21.24 5.82 -8.60
N ARG A 79 22.00 6.91 -8.81
CA ARG A 79 21.80 8.18 -8.07
C ARG A 79 20.39 8.75 -8.24
N GLN A 80 19.72 8.52 -9.35
CA GLN A 80 18.36 9.03 -9.63
C GLN A 80 17.29 8.13 -9.02
N GLU A 81 17.56 6.86 -8.77
CA GLU A 81 16.63 5.88 -8.19
C GLU A 81 16.63 5.93 -6.65
N TRP A 82 17.77 6.25 -6.02
CA TRP A 82 17.90 6.26 -4.57
C TRP A 82 16.86 7.12 -3.84
N PRO A 83 16.55 8.37 -4.27
CA PRO A 83 15.53 9.16 -3.60
C PRO A 83 14.16 8.46 -3.57
N GLY A 84 13.77 7.82 -4.69
CA GLY A 84 12.51 7.06 -4.75
C GLY A 84 12.53 5.83 -3.84
N VAL A 85 13.64 5.09 -3.78
CA VAL A 85 13.79 3.93 -2.89
C VAL A 85 13.75 4.35 -1.41
N ILE A 86 14.44 5.45 -1.04
CA ILE A 86 14.44 5.97 0.33
C ILE A 86 13.04 6.44 0.74
N LEU A 87 12.34 7.19 -0.11
CA LEU A 87 10.99 7.66 0.19
C LEU A 87 9.98 6.49 0.22
N ALA A 88 10.16 5.47 -0.63
CA ALA A 88 9.39 4.24 -0.52
C ALA A 88 9.67 3.51 0.81
N ALA A 89 10.92 3.44 1.24
CA ALA A 89 11.30 2.85 2.53
C ALA A 89 10.65 3.60 3.70
N LEU A 90 10.74 4.92 3.72
CA LEU A 90 10.12 5.76 4.75
C LEU A 90 8.60 5.66 4.75
N GLY A 91 7.97 5.65 3.57
CA GLY A 91 6.51 5.63 3.45
C GLY A 91 5.91 4.24 3.68
N ILE A 92 6.38 3.24 2.92
CA ILE A 92 5.75 1.90 2.84
C ILE A 92 6.36 0.90 3.81
N VAL A 93 7.68 0.96 4.02
CA VAL A 93 8.34 -0.07 4.85
C VAL A 93 8.28 0.29 6.33
N VAL A 94 8.39 1.57 6.66
CA VAL A 94 8.42 2.06 8.05
C VAL A 94 7.13 2.79 8.41
N GLY A 95 6.79 3.84 7.68
CA GLY A 95 5.78 4.81 8.09
C GLY A 95 4.36 4.26 8.12
N TRP A 96 3.86 3.77 6.99
CA TRP A 96 2.51 3.19 6.92
C TRP A 96 2.33 1.99 7.85
N PRO A 97 3.28 1.04 7.93
CA PRO A 97 3.15 -0.09 8.83
C PRO A 97 3.10 0.30 10.30
N LEU A 98 3.94 1.24 10.71
CA LEU A 98 3.97 1.73 12.08
C LEU A 98 2.67 2.46 12.42
N ALA A 99 2.27 3.43 11.60
CA ALA A 99 1.06 4.22 11.84
C ALA A 99 -0.21 3.34 11.84
N SER A 100 -0.32 2.39 10.89
CA SER A 100 -1.45 1.46 10.86
C SER A 100 -1.46 0.52 12.06
N SER A 101 -0.32 0.07 12.54
CA SER A 101 -0.24 -0.77 13.75
C SER A 101 -0.65 0.01 15.01
N MET A 102 -0.25 1.28 15.12
CA MET A 102 -0.72 2.16 16.22
C MET A 102 -2.24 2.34 16.18
N ALA A 103 -2.81 2.53 15.00
CA ALA A 103 -4.25 2.68 14.83
C ALA A 103 -5.02 1.40 15.20
N MET A 104 -4.52 0.25 14.78
CA MET A 104 -5.21 -1.04 14.98
C MET A 104 -5.27 -1.49 16.43
N GLN A 105 -4.65 -0.81 17.36
CA GLN A 105 -4.87 -1.05 18.79
C GLN A 105 -6.28 -0.66 19.23
N THR A 106 -6.83 0.41 18.68
CA THR A 106 -8.08 1.02 19.14
C THR A 106 -9.17 1.08 18.09
N VAL A 107 -8.81 0.99 16.81
CA VAL A 107 -9.75 1.10 15.67
C VAL A 107 -9.97 -0.28 15.04
N PRO A 108 -11.23 -0.71 14.82
CA PRO A 108 -11.53 -1.92 14.06
C PRO A 108 -10.97 -1.86 12.63
N SER A 109 -10.58 -3.02 12.08
CA SER A 109 -9.97 -3.09 10.75
C SER A 109 -10.94 -2.69 9.64
N SER A 110 -12.22 -2.96 9.80
CA SER A 110 -13.30 -2.51 8.89
C SER A 110 -13.41 -0.99 8.80
N GLN A 111 -13.24 -0.29 9.92
CA GLN A 111 -13.20 1.18 9.94
C GLN A 111 -11.91 1.72 9.32
N GLY A 112 -10.76 1.09 9.61
CA GLY A 112 -9.48 1.42 8.98
C GLY A 112 -9.51 1.30 7.45
N ALA A 113 -10.31 0.38 6.92
CA ALA A 113 -10.49 0.19 5.48
C ALA A 113 -11.04 1.44 4.79
N VAL A 114 -11.94 2.19 5.43
CA VAL A 114 -12.50 3.45 4.87
C VAL A 114 -11.40 4.49 4.69
N PHE A 115 -10.49 4.61 5.66
CA PHE A 115 -9.33 5.51 5.57
C PHE A 115 -8.37 5.10 4.46
N ASN A 116 -8.10 3.82 4.31
CA ASN A 116 -7.27 3.29 3.22
C ASN A 116 -7.85 3.60 1.84
N GLY A 117 -9.16 3.81 1.74
CA GLY A 117 -9.79 4.31 0.53
C GLY A 117 -9.19 5.63 0.01
N LEU A 118 -8.59 6.46 0.88
CA LEU A 118 -7.91 7.69 0.48
C LEU A 118 -6.49 7.50 -0.09
N LEU A 119 -5.89 6.31 0.03
CA LEU A 119 -4.54 6.04 -0.47
C LEU A 119 -4.34 6.39 -1.95
N PRO A 120 -5.27 6.08 -2.88
CA PRO A 120 -5.12 6.46 -4.28
C PRO A 120 -5.07 7.98 -4.48
N LEU A 121 -5.82 8.75 -3.70
CA LEU A 121 -5.81 10.21 -3.75
C LEU A 121 -4.48 10.76 -3.23
N SER A 122 -4.01 10.25 -2.08
CA SER A 122 -2.71 10.62 -1.52
C SER A 122 -1.57 10.27 -2.50
N THR A 123 -1.60 9.08 -3.10
CA THR A 123 -0.63 8.66 -4.12
C THR A 123 -0.62 9.58 -5.32
N ALA A 124 -1.80 9.97 -5.82
CA ALA A 124 -1.92 10.89 -6.95
C ALA A 124 -1.40 12.29 -6.61
N ALA A 125 -1.66 12.78 -5.40
CA ALA A 125 -1.14 14.07 -4.94
C ALA A 125 0.40 14.08 -4.91
N PHE A 126 1.03 13.06 -4.32
CA PHE A 126 2.50 12.95 -4.31
C PHE A 126 3.08 12.75 -5.71
N ALA A 127 2.42 11.96 -6.57
CA ALA A 127 2.86 11.81 -7.96
C ALA A 127 2.83 13.15 -8.71
N ALA A 128 1.78 13.95 -8.56
CA ALA A 128 1.66 15.26 -9.18
C ALA A 128 2.71 16.26 -8.66
N LEU A 129 2.92 16.33 -7.35
CA LEU A 129 3.92 17.21 -6.73
C LEU A 129 5.35 16.88 -7.20
N ARG A 130 5.63 15.61 -7.45
CA ARG A 130 6.97 15.15 -7.87
C ARG A 130 7.23 15.24 -9.36
N SER A 131 6.19 15.24 -10.20
CA SER A 131 6.31 15.45 -11.65
C SER A 131 6.41 16.92 -12.02
N GLY A 132 6.26 17.82 -11.05
CA GLY A 132 6.18 19.26 -11.30
C GLY A 132 4.83 19.69 -11.89
N GLU A 133 3.89 18.79 -12.00
CA GLU A 133 2.52 19.07 -12.42
C GLU A 133 1.81 19.89 -11.34
N ARG A 134 1.01 20.86 -11.76
CA ARG A 134 0.18 21.65 -10.83
C ARG A 134 -1.21 21.04 -10.80
N PRO A 135 -1.62 20.37 -9.70
CA PRO A 135 -2.96 19.85 -9.57
C PRO A 135 -3.97 20.98 -9.71
N SER A 136 -5.08 20.73 -10.41
CA SER A 136 -6.14 21.72 -10.59
C SER A 136 -6.82 22.04 -9.26
N ALA A 137 -7.49 23.22 -9.17
CA ALA A 137 -8.31 23.55 -8.00
C ALA A 137 -9.40 22.51 -7.75
N ALA A 138 -9.94 21.89 -8.81
CA ALA A 138 -10.91 20.80 -8.70
C ALA A 138 -10.30 19.57 -8.03
N PHE A 139 -9.03 19.22 -8.28
CA PHE A 139 -8.34 18.14 -7.57
C PHE A 139 -8.29 18.41 -6.07
N TRP A 140 -7.89 19.61 -5.66
CA TRP A 140 -7.83 19.98 -4.25
C TRP A 140 -9.23 20.03 -3.61
N GLY A 141 -10.26 20.44 -4.35
CA GLY A 141 -11.66 20.37 -3.92
C GLY A 141 -12.07 18.94 -3.59
N TRP A 142 -11.76 17.96 -4.46
CA TRP A 142 -12.00 16.55 -4.20
C TRP A 142 -11.18 16.00 -3.04
N ALA A 143 -9.93 16.44 -2.90
CA ALA A 143 -9.07 16.03 -1.77
C ALA A 143 -9.66 16.49 -0.43
N VAL A 144 -10.12 17.75 -0.36
CA VAL A 144 -10.79 18.30 0.84
C VAL A 144 -12.11 17.56 1.11
N ALA A 145 -12.91 17.30 0.07
CA ALA A 145 -14.16 16.52 0.22
C ALA A 145 -13.90 15.11 0.76
N GLY A 146 -12.86 14.44 0.28
CA GLY A 146 -12.45 13.12 0.79
C GLY A 146 -11.99 13.17 2.25
N ALA A 147 -11.17 14.15 2.61
CA ALA A 147 -10.72 14.35 3.98
C ALA A 147 -11.90 14.66 4.92
N ALA A 148 -12.83 15.53 4.49
CA ALA A 148 -14.03 15.86 5.26
C ALA A 148 -14.94 14.64 5.47
N LEU A 149 -15.12 13.82 4.42
CA LEU A 149 -15.91 12.60 4.48
C LEU A 149 -15.34 11.58 5.46
N VAL A 150 -14.02 11.34 5.42
CA VAL A 150 -13.35 10.41 6.33
C VAL A 150 -13.37 10.95 7.77
N THR A 151 -13.21 12.27 7.95
CA THR A 151 -13.33 12.90 9.27
C THR A 151 -14.75 12.77 9.82
N ALA A 152 -15.78 12.99 9.00
CA ALA A 152 -17.17 12.80 9.39
C ALA A 152 -17.46 11.34 9.79
N TYR A 153 -16.90 10.37 9.05
CA TYR A 153 -16.98 8.97 9.42
C TYR A 153 -16.31 8.67 10.75
N ALA A 154 -15.07 9.19 10.96
CA ALA A 154 -14.35 9.01 12.22
C ALA A 154 -15.10 9.61 13.42
N LEU A 155 -15.64 10.82 13.28
CA LEU A 155 -16.45 11.47 14.32
C LEU A 155 -17.71 10.68 14.65
N ARG A 156 -18.38 10.14 13.62
CA ARG A 156 -19.55 9.30 13.83
C ARG A 156 -19.22 8.03 14.60
N GLN A 157 -18.14 7.34 14.24
CA GLN A 157 -17.72 6.10 14.90
C GLN A 157 -17.11 6.34 16.27
N GLY A 158 -16.52 7.52 16.49
CA GLY A 158 -15.93 7.94 17.76
C GLY A 158 -16.90 8.74 18.66
N GLU A 159 -18.22 8.64 18.44
CA GLU A 159 -19.26 9.34 19.23
C GLU A 159 -18.98 10.85 19.35
N GLY A 160 -18.56 11.47 18.26
CA GLY A 160 -18.23 12.90 18.19
C GLY A 160 -16.80 13.26 18.54
N THR A 161 -15.94 12.29 18.87
CA THR A 161 -14.52 12.52 19.19
C THR A 161 -13.60 11.91 18.14
N LEU A 162 -12.50 12.62 17.84
CA LEU A 162 -11.41 12.07 17.02
C LEU A 162 -10.42 11.38 17.96
N THR A 163 -10.45 10.06 17.99
CA THR A 163 -9.48 9.29 18.78
C THR A 163 -8.11 9.29 18.11
N ALA A 164 -7.04 9.06 18.88
CA ALA A 164 -5.68 8.97 18.36
C ALA A 164 -5.53 7.91 17.26
N GLY A 165 -6.32 6.83 17.29
CA GLY A 165 -6.31 5.78 16.27
C GLY A 165 -6.69 6.29 14.89
N TYR A 166 -7.69 7.18 14.77
CA TYR A 166 -8.06 7.78 13.47
C TYR A 166 -7.00 8.76 12.96
N LEU A 167 -6.34 9.49 13.86
CA LEU A 167 -5.21 10.35 13.47
C LEU A 167 -4.05 9.53 12.93
N TRP A 168 -3.74 8.39 13.56
CA TRP A 168 -2.74 7.46 13.04
C TRP A 168 -3.11 6.89 11.66
N LEU A 169 -4.39 6.65 11.39
CA LEU A 169 -4.82 6.22 10.03
C LEU A 169 -4.59 7.33 8.98
N LEU A 170 -4.84 8.60 9.32
CA LEU A 170 -4.53 9.71 8.40
C LEU A 170 -3.02 9.80 8.12
N VAL A 171 -2.20 9.68 9.15
CA VAL A 171 -0.74 9.62 9.01
C VAL A 171 -0.34 8.44 8.11
N ALA A 172 -0.94 7.25 8.31
CA ALA A 172 -0.69 6.10 7.46
C ALA A 172 -1.05 6.37 5.99
N VAL A 173 -2.19 7.01 5.71
CA VAL A 173 -2.60 7.38 4.34
C VAL A 173 -1.60 8.32 3.67
N VAL A 174 -1.11 9.32 4.38
CA VAL A 174 -0.13 10.27 3.84
C VAL A 174 1.19 9.57 3.53
N LEU A 175 1.74 8.82 4.49
CA LEU A 175 3.00 8.10 4.34
C LEU A 175 2.90 6.99 3.29
N GLY A 176 1.78 6.26 3.29
CA GLY A 176 1.51 5.23 2.29
C GLY A 176 1.42 5.79 0.87
N GLY A 177 0.70 6.89 0.68
CA GLY A 177 0.58 7.56 -0.62
C GLY A 177 1.93 8.06 -1.15
N MET A 178 2.76 8.65 -0.28
CA MET A 178 4.14 9.04 -0.63
C MET A 178 4.95 7.81 -1.07
N GLY A 179 4.94 6.75 -0.28
CA GLY A 179 5.71 5.55 -0.57
C GLY A 179 5.25 4.83 -1.84
N TYR A 180 3.94 4.80 -2.13
CA TYR A 180 3.41 4.25 -3.37
C TYR A 180 3.83 5.07 -4.60
N ALA A 181 3.72 6.38 -4.55
CA ALA A 181 4.10 7.25 -5.66
C ALA A 181 5.60 7.13 -5.98
N GLU A 182 6.45 7.23 -4.97
CA GLU A 182 7.90 7.20 -5.14
C GLU A 182 8.42 5.79 -5.48
N GLY A 183 7.86 4.75 -4.84
CA GLY A 183 8.20 3.38 -5.16
C GLY A 183 7.78 2.98 -6.57
N ALA A 184 6.60 3.39 -7.03
CA ALA A 184 6.16 3.17 -8.40
C ALA A 184 7.05 3.92 -9.41
N ARG A 185 7.50 5.13 -9.08
CA ARG A 185 8.45 5.89 -9.92
C ARG A 185 9.80 5.18 -10.03
N ALA A 186 10.39 4.74 -8.93
CA ALA A 186 11.64 3.99 -8.92
C ALA A 186 11.50 2.64 -9.65
N SER A 187 10.32 2.01 -9.56
CA SER A 187 10.05 0.71 -10.20
C SER A 187 10.07 0.74 -11.72
N ARG A 188 9.88 1.90 -12.35
CA ARG A 188 9.91 2.02 -13.81
C ARG A 188 11.29 1.68 -14.41
N THR A 189 12.36 1.96 -13.71
CA THR A 189 13.75 1.74 -14.16
C THR A 189 14.45 0.63 -13.39
N LEU A 190 14.19 0.50 -12.09
CA LEU A 190 14.80 -0.50 -11.24
C LEU A 190 14.07 -1.86 -11.31
N GLY A 191 12.76 -1.83 -11.60
CA GLY A 191 11.86 -2.98 -11.54
C GLY A 191 11.17 -3.11 -10.18
N GLY A 192 9.91 -3.57 -10.18
CA GLY A 192 9.03 -3.56 -9.00
C GLY A 192 9.60 -4.33 -7.81
N TRP A 193 9.99 -5.59 -8.01
CA TRP A 193 10.52 -6.42 -6.93
C TRP A 193 11.86 -5.90 -6.38
N ARG A 194 12.73 -5.35 -7.25
CA ARG A 194 14.01 -4.76 -6.80
C ARG A 194 13.77 -3.53 -5.94
N THR A 195 12.79 -2.71 -6.29
CA THR A 195 12.45 -1.49 -5.55
C THR A 195 12.07 -1.81 -4.11
N ILE A 196 11.15 -2.77 -3.88
CA ILE A 196 10.76 -3.12 -2.51
C ILE A 196 11.90 -3.86 -1.78
N CYS A 197 12.66 -4.73 -2.46
CA CYS A 197 13.79 -5.41 -1.83
C CYS A 197 14.88 -4.42 -1.36
N TRP A 198 15.21 -3.42 -2.18
CA TRP A 198 16.16 -2.37 -1.77
C TRP A 198 15.60 -1.50 -0.65
N ALA A 199 14.31 -1.14 -0.69
CA ALA A 199 13.67 -0.39 0.38
C ALA A 199 13.70 -1.14 1.72
N LEU A 200 13.42 -2.44 1.70
CA LEU A 200 13.53 -3.32 2.89
C LEU A 200 14.98 -3.42 3.38
N THR A 201 15.92 -3.61 2.46
CA THR A 201 17.36 -3.77 2.81
C THR A 201 17.92 -2.54 3.50
N ILE A 202 17.63 -1.33 3.00
CA ILE A 202 18.13 -0.10 3.64
C ILE A 202 17.40 0.24 4.93
N SER A 203 16.17 -0.22 5.11
CA SER A 203 15.42 -0.05 6.36
C SER A 203 15.92 -0.98 7.47
N ALA A 204 16.41 -2.18 7.11
CA ALA A 204 16.78 -3.20 8.08
C ALA A 204 17.73 -2.72 9.18
N PRO A 205 18.86 -2.03 8.91
CA PRO A 205 19.76 -1.57 9.98
C PRO A 205 19.12 -0.52 10.90
N VAL A 206 18.18 0.29 10.35
CA VAL A 206 17.48 1.32 11.12
C VAL A 206 16.46 0.71 12.07
N VAL A 207 15.70 -0.30 11.60
CA VAL A 207 14.64 -0.93 12.40
C VAL A 207 15.14 -2.06 13.29
N ALA A 208 16.35 -2.60 13.05
CA ALA A 208 16.87 -3.75 13.78
C ALA A 208 17.03 -3.47 15.30
N LEU A 209 17.57 -2.32 15.66
CA LEU A 209 17.77 -1.95 17.07
C LEU A 209 16.44 -1.82 17.83
N PRO A 210 15.45 -1.00 17.39
CA PRO A 210 14.20 -0.88 18.11
C PRO A 210 13.42 -2.21 18.11
N VAL A 211 13.43 -2.99 17.01
CA VAL A 211 12.77 -4.30 16.97
C VAL A 211 13.42 -5.28 17.92
N GLY A 212 14.75 -5.38 17.92
CA GLY A 212 15.49 -6.26 18.83
C GLY A 212 15.22 -5.91 20.30
N TRP A 213 15.24 -4.62 20.64
CA TRP A 213 14.91 -4.12 21.97
C TRP A 213 13.50 -4.52 22.41
N MET A 214 12.50 -4.31 21.54
CA MET A 214 11.11 -4.64 21.86
C MET A 214 10.84 -6.15 21.89
N ALA A 215 11.48 -6.91 21.03
CA ALA A 215 11.40 -8.37 21.06
C ALA A 215 11.97 -8.95 22.36
N ALA A 216 13.06 -8.38 22.86
CA ALA A 216 13.67 -8.78 24.13
C ALA A 216 12.77 -8.46 25.35
N GLN A 217 11.87 -7.48 25.24
CA GLN A 217 10.92 -7.12 26.30
C GLN A 217 9.60 -7.89 26.21
N GLN A 218 9.40 -8.70 25.18
CA GLN A 218 8.16 -9.48 25.03
C GLN A 218 8.07 -10.53 26.14
N PRO A 219 7.05 -10.47 27.02
CA PRO A 219 7.01 -11.30 28.23
C PRO A 219 6.73 -12.77 27.93
N HIS A 220 6.01 -13.04 26.84
CA HIS A 220 5.58 -14.37 26.45
C HIS A 220 5.76 -14.57 24.94
N TRP A 221 5.92 -15.81 24.53
CA TRP A 221 5.85 -16.16 23.11
C TRP A 221 4.40 -15.96 22.64
N PRO A 222 4.17 -15.26 21.52
CA PRO A 222 2.82 -15.00 21.04
C PRO A 222 2.10 -16.28 20.60
N SER A 223 0.78 -16.27 20.61
CA SER A 223 -0.06 -17.36 20.16
C SER A 223 0.18 -17.70 18.67
N SER A 224 -0.18 -18.91 18.26
CA SER A 224 -0.04 -19.38 16.87
C SER A 224 -0.70 -18.46 15.86
N ASP A 225 -1.86 -17.92 16.22
CA ASP A 225 -2.65 -17.02 15.35
C ASP A 225 -1.94 -15.69 15.15
N VAL A 226 -1.35 -15.15 16.22
CA VAL A 226 -0.54 -13.93 16.15
C VAL A 226 0.74 -14.16 15.36
N VAL A 227 1.41 -15.31 15.54
CA VAL A 227 2.58 -15.67 14.72
C VAL A 227 2.21 -15.80 13.24
N ALA A 228 1.09 -16.46 12.93
CA ALA A 228 0.60 -16.61 11.55
C ALA A 228 0.24 -15.25 10.94
N ALA A 229 -0.47 -14.39 11.68
CA ALA A 229 -0.80 -13.05 11.24
C ALA A 229 0.47 -12.20 10.98
N PHE A 230 1.45 -12.27 11.88
CA PHE A 230 2.70 -11.56 11.74
C PHE A 230 3.54 -12.07 10.56
N ALA A 231 3.58 -13.39 10.35
CA ALA A 231 4.22 -14.00 9.18
C ALA A 231 3.55 -13.55 7.88
N TYR A 232 2.21 -13.50 7.85
CA TYR A 232 1.47 -12.96 6.71
C TYR A 232 1.83 -11.49 6.45
N LEU A 233 1.91 -10.67 7.48
CA LEU A 233 2.30 -9.27 7.36
C LEU A 233 3.71 -9.10 6.79
N ALA A 234 4.65 -9.95 7.21
CA ALA A 234 6.03 -9.90 6.75
C ALA A 234 6.20 -10.45 5.32
N PHE A 235 5.78 -11.68 5.08
CA PHE A 235 6.06 -12.37 3.82
C PHE A 235 4.97 -12.13 2.77
N GLY A 236 3.70 -12.16 3.17
CA GLY A 236 2.57 -11.93 2.26
C GLY A 236 2.48 -10.46 1.87
N SER A 237 2.16 -9.62 2.83
CA SER A 237 1.86 -8.21 2.58
C SER A 237 3.11 -7.39 2.24
N MET A 238 4.14 -7.42 3.10
CA MET A 238 5.31 -6.54 2.98
C MET A 238 6.28 -6.97 1.87
N PHE A 239 6.34 -8.24 1.53
CA PHE A 239 7.27 -8.78 0.54
C PHE A 239 6.56 -9.15 -0.77
N LEU A 240 5.80 -10.24 -0.81
CA LEU A 240 5.20 -10.75 -2.05
C LEU A 240 4.10 -9.83 -2.62
N GLY A 241 3.28 -9.21 -1.77
CA GLY A 241 2.23 -8.28 -2.19
C GLY A 241 2.78 -7.11 -2.99
N PHE A 242 3.94 -6.59 -2.59
CA PHE A 242 4.61 -5.51 -3.31
C PHE A 242 5.25 -5.94 -4.63
N PHE A 243 5.62 -7.20 -4.78
CA PHE A 243 6.09 -7.71 -6.08
C PHE A 243 4.97 -7.61 -7.12
N ALA A 244 3.79 -8.09 -6.75
CA ALA A 244 2.61 -8.01 -7.61
C ALA A 244 2.21 -6.55 -7.84
N TRP A 245 2.07 -5.76 -6.77
CA TRP A 245 1.61 -4.38 -6.84
C TRP A 245 2.50 -3.51 -7.73
N TYR A 246 3.80 -3.47 -7.46
CA TYR A 246 4.72 -2.64 -8.24
C TYR A 246 4.90 -3.14 -9.67
N ARG A 247 4.83 -4.46 -9.92
CA ARG A 247 4.79 -5.00 -11.28
C ARG A 247 3.54 -4.53 -12.01
N GLY A 248 2.39 -4.59 -11.36
CA GLY A 248 1.13 -4.12 -11.92
C GLY A 248 1.17 -2.64 -12.30
N LEU A 249 1.65 -1.79 -11.39
CA LEU A 249 1.79 -0.35 -11.63
C LEU A 249 2.80 -0.03 -12.75
N ALA A 250 3.89 -0.79 -12.83
CA ALA A 250 4.89 -0.60 -13.86
C ALA A 250 4.39 -1.03 -15.25
N ALA A 251 3.65 -2.14 -15.34
CA ALA A 251 3.13 -2.68 -16.61
C ALA A 251 1.94 -1.89 -17.16
N GLY A 252 0.96 -1.56 -16.31
CA GLY A 252 -0.30 -0.95 -16.74
C GLY A 252 -0.43 0.56 -16.46
N GLY A 253 0.56 1.16 -15.80
CA GLY A 253 0.61 2.57 -15.42
C GLY A 253 -0.06 2.86 -14.08
N ILE A 254 0.52 3.80 -13.33
CA ILE A 254 0.10 4.15 -11.96
C ILE A 254 -1.36 4.62 -11.93
N ALA A 255 -1.73 5.51 -12.87
CA ALA A 255 -3.07 6.09 -12.92
C ALA A 255 -4.18 5.07 -13.23
N ARG A 256 -3.89 4.07 -14.06
CA ARG A 256 -4.87 3.06 -14.48
C ARG A 256 -4.95 1.90 -13.49
N VAL A 257 -3.84 1.23 -13.24
CA VAL A 257 -3.80 0.06 -12.36
C VAL A 257 -4.04 0.46 -10.90
N GLY A 258 -3.57 1.64 -10.47
CA GLY A 258 -3.88 2.18 -9.15
C GLY A 258 -5.39 2.28 -8.84
N GLN A 259 -6.26 2.25 -9.86
CA GLN A 259 -7.72 2.23 -9.64
C GLN A 259 -8.22 0.92 -9.02
N VAL A 260 -7.52 -0.18 -9.25
CA VAL A 260 -7.87 -1.48 -8.65
C VAL A 260 -7.85 -1.39 -7.12
N GLN A 261 -7.03 -0.50 -6.56
CA GLN A 261 -6.96 -0.26 -5.12
C GLN A 261 -8.29 0.23 -4.51
N LEU A 262 -9.20 0.78 -5.32
CA LEU A 262 -10.54 1.17 -4.87
C LEU A 262 -11.39 -0.02 -4.41
N LEU A 263 -11.05 -1.23 -4.80
CA LEU A 263 -11.68 -2.45 -4.32
C LEU A 263 -11.21 -2.84 -2.90
N GLN A 264 -10.01 -2.37 -2.49
CA GLN A 264 -9.39 -2.77 -1.22
C GLN A 264 -10.27 -2.52 0.00
N PRO A 265 -10.93 -1.36 0.19
CA PRO A 265 -11.80 -1.14 1.35
C PRO A 265 -12.90 -2.19 1.48
N PHE A 266 -13.56 -2.54 0.38
CA PHE A 266 -14.63 -3.54 0.39
C PHE A 266 -14.09 -4.94 0.71
N LEU A 267 -12.98 -5.33 0.08
CA LEU A 267 -12.34 -6.61 0.34
C LEU A 267 -11.87 -6.71 1.80
N THR A 268 -11.33 -5.62 2.37
CA THR A 268 -10.93 -5.56 3.77
C THR A 268 -12.13 -5.70 4.72
N VAL A 269 -13.23 -4.99 4.44
CA VAL A 269 -14.44 -5.06 5.26
C VAL A 269 -15.04 -6.48 5.23
N VAL A 270 -15.12 -7.08 4.05
CA VAL A 270 -15.59 -8.47 3.90
C VAL A 270 -14.66 -9.44 4.65
N ALA A 271 -13.34 -9.26 4.52
CA ALA A 271 -12.37 -10.09 5.23
C ALA A 271 -12.50 -9.96 6.76
N ALA A 272 -12.67 -8.73 7.27
CA ALA A 272 -12.86 -8.47 8.69
C ALA A 272 -14.13 -9.16 9.23
N ALA A 273 -15.23 -9.09 8.49
CA ALA A 273 -16.48 -9.74 8.86
C ALA A 273 -16.35 -11.27 8.85
N LEU A 274 -15.77 -11.86 7.80
CA LEU A 274 -15.70 -13.30 7.61
C LEU A 274 -14.67 -13.99 8.53
N LEU A 275 -13.53 -13.34 8.74
CA LEU A 275 -12.41 -13.97 9.46
C LEU A 275 -12.44 -13.68 10.96
N PHE A 276 -12.97 -12.53 11.36
CA PHE A 276 -12.91 -12.08 12.76
C PHE A 276 -14.28 -11.79 13.37
N GLY A 277 -15.37 -12.07 12.64
CA GLY A 277 -16.72 -11.82 13.12
C GLY A 277 -16.98 -10.35 13.45
N GLU A 278 -16.20 -9.41 12.87
CA GLU A 278 -16.46 -7.98 13.07
C GLU A 278 -17.89 -7.65 12.58
N THR A 279 -18.70 -7.04 13.44
CA THR A 279 -20.00 -6.52 13.04
C THR A 279 -19.81 -5.28 12.18
N VAL A 280 -20.17 -5.39 10.90
CA VAL A 280 -19.99 -4.29 9.95
C VAL A 280 -21.33 -3.60 9.74
N GLU A 281 -21.42 -2.35 10.20
CA GLU A 281 -22.59 -1.53 9.95
C GLU A 281 -22.72 -1.19 8.46
N ALA A 282 -23.97 -1.10 7.99
CA ALA A 282 -24.27 -0.65 6.61
C ALA A 282 -23.64 0.71 6.28
N THR A 283 -23.51 1.58 7.28
CA THR A 283 -22.84 2.88 7.18
C THR A 283 -21.39 2.78 6.73
N THR A 284 -20.64 1.76 7.13
CA THR A 284 -19.24 1.53 6.68
C THR A 284 -19.18 1.33 5.18
N PHE A 285 -20.11 0.56 4.59
CA PHE A 285 -20.19 0.39 3.15
C PHE A 285 -20.57 1.68 2.42
N VAL A 286 -21.51 2.46 2.98
CA VAL A 286 -21.91 3.75 2.42
C VAL A 286 -20.74 4.73 2.39
N PHE A 287 -20.00 4.86 3.49
CA PHE A 287 -18.82 5.72 3.53
C PHE A 287 -17.68 5.22 2.63
N ALA A 288 -17.44 3.91 2.56
CA ALA A 288 -16.45 3.34 1.64
C ALA A 288 -16.83 3.66 0.17
N ALA A 289 -18.09 3.48 -0.20
CA ALA A 289 -18.59 3.83 -1.54
C ALA A 289 -18.48 5.34 -1.82
N ALA A 290 -18.80 6.20 -0.85
CA ALA A 290 -18.69 7.63 -0.96
C ALA A 290 -17.22 8.09 -1.13
N VAL A 291 -16.27 7.52 -0.40
CA VAL A 291 -14.82 7.76 -0.58
C VAL A 291 -14.39 7.38 -1.99
N ILE A 292 -14.84 6.23 -2.51
CA ILE A 292 -14.55 5.81 -3.88
C ILE A 292 -15.10 6.81 -4.91
N ALA A 293 -16.34 7.28 -4.71
CA ALA A 293 -16.95 8.27 -5.62
C ALA A 293 -16.16 9.59 -5.63
N VAL A 294 -15.70 10.07 -4.47
CA VAL A 294 -14.84 11.26 -4.34
C VAL A 294 -13.54 11.08 -5.12
N ILE A 295 -12.90 9.92 -4.99
CA ILE A 295 -11.65 9.64 -5.68
C ILE A 295 -11.86 9.53 -7.19
N ALA A 296 -12.92 8.87 -7.62
CA ALA A 296 -13.27 8.78 -9.04
C ALA A 296 -13.56 10.17 -9.66
N GLY A 297 -14.21 11.07 -8.92
CA GLY A 297 -14.40 12.47 -9.31
C GLY A 297 -13.07 13.24 -9.40
N GLY A 298 -12.22 13.10 -8.38
CA GLY A 298 -10.91 13.75 -8.32
C GLY A 298 -9.97 13.36 -9.47
N ARG A 299 -10.04 12.13 -9.95
CA ARG A 299 -9.22 11.64 -11.07
C ARG A 299 -9.51 12.31 -12.39
N ARG A 300 -10.77 12.68 -12.64
CA ARG A 300 -11.16 13.43 -13.86
C ARG A 300 -10.63 14.86 -13.84
N ALA A 301 -10.29 15.36 -12.66
CA ALA A 301 -9.78 16.71 -12.44
C ALA A 301 -8.25 16.80 -12.55
N ILE A 302 -7.53 15.68 -12.63
CA ILE A 302 -6.08 15.63 -12.74
C ILE A 302 -5.69 15.64 -14.21
N VAL A 303 -4.80 16.59 -14.54
CA VAL A 303 -3.83 16.73 -15.63
C VAL A 303 -4.13 17.85 -16.60
N ARG A 304 -3.42 18.96 -16.39
CA ARG A 304 -2.83 19.70 -17.49
C ARG A 304 -1.32 19.53 -17.37
N THR A 305 -0.74 18.70 -18.23
CA THR A 305 0.70 18.74 -18.49
C THR A 305 1.05 20.14 -18.99
N PRO A 306 2.08 20.80 -18.42
CA PRO A 306 2.65 21.98 -19.08
C PRO A 306 3.20 21.52 -20.44
N THR A 307 2.68 22.10 -21.51
CA THR A 307 3.27 22.05 -22.86
C THR A 307 4.64 22.70 -22.86
#